data_16871d8fabc1409269d73e37a3ab3fa7
#
_entry.id   16871d8fabc1409269d73e37a3ab3fa7
#
_cell.length_a   1.000
_cell.length_b   1.000
_cell.length_c   1.000
_cell.angle_alpha   90.00
_cell.angle_beta   90.00
_cell.angle_gamma   90.00
#
_symmetry.space_group_name_H-M   'P 1'
#
loop_
_entity.id
_entity.type
_entity.pdbx_description
1 polymer ?
#
loop_
_entity_poly.entity_id
_entity_poly.type
_entity_poly.pdbx_seq_one_letter_code
_entity_poly.pdbx_strand_id
1 'polypeptide(L)'
;MLLAVSMLCASANNFHGYFCPVIEISPMHDDVIYTPAGMGVVTSKAGFRIHPVTGRGDFHSGVDLAANLNDRVYCLLDGIVTKVGWRGALGVAVEVYHPYPNIRTICGHLNAYSVLPGQWVKRGQVLGFAGTTGRSTGVHLHYTIIKEDTKEYIEPMSFLVAVPKYVGALRTARARSMQSENIKKHKEKAAEDKLVDEDLPAENGEVKSP
;
A
#
# COMPACT_ATOMS: atom_id res chain seq x y z
N MET A 1 3.13 -26.00 -15.16
CA MET A 1 2.24 -25.26 -16.06
C MET A 1 2.08 -23.81 -15.55
N LEU A 2 3.14 -23.00 -15.66
CA LEU A 2 3.24 -21.66 -15.02
C LEU A 2 4.00 -20.67 -15.91
N LEU A 3 3.79 -20.67 -17.24
CA LEU A 3 4.63 -19.88 -18.16
C LEU A 3 3.84 -19.09 -19.22
N ALA A 4 2.54 -18.82 -19.03
CA ALA A 4 1.75 -18.18 -20.07
C ALA A 4 1.10 -16.83 -19.75
N VAL A 5 1.36 -16.20 -18.59
CA VAL A 5 0.67 -14.95 -18.20
C VAL A 5 1.56 -13.69 -18.33
N SER A 6 2.85 -13.83 -18.53
CA SER A 6 3.79 -12.69 -18.54
C SER A 6 3.84 -11.91 -19.88
N MET A 7 3.12 -12.32 -20.92
CA MET A 7 3.27 -11.70 -22.24
C MET A 7 2.12 -10.75 -22.67
N LEU A 8 1.07 -10.60 -21.88
CA LEU A 8 -0.11 -9.80 -22.30
C LEU A 8 -0.07 -8.31 -21.92
N CYS A 9 0.88 -7.86 -21.13
CA CYS A 9 0.93 -6.47 -20.69
C CYS A 9 1.89 -5.56 -21.47
N ALA A 10 2.64 -6.09 -22.42
CA ALA A 10 3.70 -5.33 -23.12
C ALA A 10 3.21 -4.55 -24.36
N SER A 11 1.94 -4.67 -24.77
CA SER A 11 1.39 -3.97 -25.95
C SER A 11 0.14 -3.12 -25.64
N ALA A 12 0.04 -2.56 -24.46
CA ALA A 12 -1.18 -1.96 -23.95
C ALA A 12 -1.28 -0.44 -24.20
N ASN A 13 -1.33 -0.01 -25.44
CA ASN A 13 -1.70 1.38 -25.76
C ASN A 13 -3.20 1.69 -25.65
N ASN A 14 -4.06 0.73 -25.25
CA ASN A 14 -5.53 0.87 -25.30
C ASN A 14 -6.29 0.37 -24.06
N PHE A 15 -5.68 0.29 -22.87
CA PHE A 15 -6.41 -0.11 -21.65
C PHE A 15 -7.06 1.10 -20.98
N HIS A 16 -8.21 1.55 -21.46
CA HIS A 16 -9.00 2.53 -20.74
C HIS A 16 -9.89 1.84 -19.70
N GLY A 17 -9.52 1.92 -18.43
CA GLY A 17 -10.37 1.49 -17.30
C GLY A 17 -10.45 -0.01 -17.05
N TYR A 18 -9.59 -0.83 -17.67
CA TYR A 18 -9.57 -2.27 -17.50
C TYR A 18 -8.71 -2.73 -16.33
N PHE A 19 -9.06 -3.89 -15.77
CA PHE A 19 -8.23 -4.59 -14.81
C PHE A 19 -6.98 -5.15 -15.52
N CYS A 20 -5.80 -4.75 -15.06
CA CYS A 20 -4.53 -5.26 -15.55
C CYS A 20 -3.80 -5.94 -14.38
N PRO A 21 -3.80 -7.28 -14.29
CA PRO A 21 -3.12 -7.98 -13.21
C PRO A 21 -1.61 -7.78 -13.34
N VAL A 22 -0.99 -7.25 -12.29
CA VAL A 22 0.47 -7.20 -12.17
C VAL A 22 0.90 -8.36 -11.29
N ILE A 23 1.52 -9.36 -11.91
CA ILE A 23 2.19 -10.45 -11.20
C ILE A 23 3.65 -10.01 -10.98
N GLU A 24 3.84 -8.99 -10.18
CA GLU A 24 5.17 -8.65 -9.70
C GLU A 24 5.23 -8.90 -8.20
N ILE A 25 5.95 -9.94 -7.83
CA ILE A 25 6.59 -10.02 -6.53
C ILE A 25 7.80 -9.09 -6.63
N SER A 26 7.56 -7.79 -6.63
CA SER A 26 8.64 -6.83 -6.48
C SER A 26 9.22 -7.05 -5.09
N PRO A 27 10.51 -7.34 -4.95
CA PRO A 27 11.14 -7.31 -3.64
C PRO A 27 10.88 -5.90 -3.10
N MET A 28 10.12 -5.82 -2.02
CA MET A 28 9.79 -4.57 -1.39
C MET A 28 11.09 -3.94 -0.89
N HIS A 29 11.67 -3.07 -1.68
CA HIS A 29 12.59 -2.08 -1.16
C HIS A 29 11.78 -1.08 -0.37
N ASP A 30 11.55 -1.41 0.88
CA ASP A 30 10.79 -0.64 1.86
C ASP A 30 11.26 0.81 2.00
N ASP A 31 12.44 1.13 1.45
CA ASP A 31 13.15 2.36 1.73
C ASP A 31 12.95 3.47 0.72
N VAL A 32 12.36 3.21 -0.45
CA VAL A 32 12.45 4.14 -1.59
C VAL A 32 11.11 4.75 -2.04
N ILE A 33 9.95 4.15 -1.69
CA ILE A 33 8.66 4.64 -2.21
C ILE A 33 7.98 5.54 -1.19
N TYR A 34 8.12 6.86 -1.36
CA TYR A 34 7.44 7.89 -0.56
C TYR A 34 6.47 8.73 -1.39
N THR A 35 6.37 8.48 -2.69
CA THR A 35 5.40 9.12 -3.57
C THR A 35 4.55 8.07 -4.28
N PRO A 36 3.25 8.32 -4.49
CA PRO A 36 2.37 7.33 -5.11
C PRO A 36 2.64 7.15 -6.62
N ALA A 37 3.23 8.14 -7.29
CA ALA A 37 3.62 8.03 -8.69
C ALA A 37 4.78 8.98 -9.03
N GLY A 38 5.51 8.64 -10.07
CA GLY A 38 6.59 9.45 -10.61
C GLY A 38 7.63 9.84 -9.55
N MET A 39 8.23 11.00 -9.71
CA MET A 39 9.21 11.56 -8.76
C MET A 39 8.59 12.46 -7.69
N GLY A 40 7.26 12.49 -7.56
CA GLY A 40 6.55 13.34 -6.60
C GLY A 40 6.50 14.82 -6.98
N VAL A 41 6.71 15.14 -8.24
CA VAL A 41 6.61 16.53 -8.73
C VAL A 41 5.15 16.97 -8.73
N VAL A 42 4.83 18.00 -7.95
CA VAL A 42 3.48 18.54 -7.84
C VAL A 42 3.20 19.47 -9.00
N THR A 43 2.16 19.17 -9.78
CA THR A 43 1.68 20.02 -10.88
C THR A 43 0.49 20.89 -10.48
N SER A 44 -0.31 20.46 -9.49
CA SER A 44 -1.38 21.26 -8.92
C SER A 44 -1.63 20.90 -7.46
N LYS A 45 -1.77 21.90 -6.60
CA LYS A 45 -2.03 21.74 -5.16
C LYS A 45 -3.52 21.54 -4.88
N ALA A 46 -3.82 20.90 -3.75
CA ALA A 46 -5.18 20.86 -3.19
C ALA A 46 -5.66 22.27 -2.77
N GLY A 47 -6.96 22.49 -2.78
CA GLY A 47 -7.57 23.73 -2.33
C GLY A 47 -8.49 24.40 -3.36
N PHE A 48 -8.98 25.59 -3.01
CA PHE A 48 -9.81 26.40 -3.92
C PHE A 48 -8.96 26.97 -5.06
N ARG A 49 -9.40 26.75 -6.28
CA ARG A 49 -8.73 27.23 -7.50
C ARG A 49 -9.74 27.53 -8.61
N ILE A 50 -9.31 28.23 -9.64
CA ILE A 50 -10.05 28.28 -10.90
C ILE A 50 -9.76 27.00 -11.67
N HIS A 51 -10.82 26.23 -11.98
CA HIS A 51 -10.69 24.97 -12.68
C HIS A 51 -10.15 25.19 -14.11
N PRO A 52 -9.06 24.52 -14.51
CA PRO A 52 -8.37 24.81 -15.78
C PRO A 52 -9.20 24.48 -17.02
N VAL A 53 -10.18 23.57 -16.90
CA VAL A 53 -11.07 23.20 -18.04
C VAL A 53 -12.33 24.05 -18.07
N THR A 54 -12.95 24.31 -16.91
CA THR A 54 -14.27 24.98 -16.84
C THR A 54 -14.20 26.47 -16.61
N GLY A 55 -13.05 27.02 -16.20
CA GLY A 55 -12.87 28.42 -15.83
C GLY A 55 -13.65 28.88 -14.58
N ARG A 56 -14.31 27.95 -13.86
CA ARG A 56 -15.10 28.24 -12.67
C ARG A 56 -14.32 27.96 -11.40
N GLY A 57 -14.69 28.62 -10.31
CA GLY A 57 -14.20 28.28 -8.97
C GLY A 57 -14.55 26.82 -8.65
N ASP A 58 -13.55 26.05 -8.24
CA ASP A 58 -13.68 24.63 -7.90
C ASP A 58 -12.77 24.33 -6.72
N PHE A 59 -13.17 23.35 -5.91
CA PHE A 59 -12.35 22.82 -4.83
C PHE A 59 -11.61 21.58 -5.33
N HIS A 60 -10.28 21.65 -5.38
CA HIS A 60 -9.42 20.54 -5.73
C HIS A 60 -9.16 19.70 -4.48
N SER A 61 -9.80 18.53 -4.41
CA SER A 61 -9.80 17.65 -3.22
C SER A 61 -8.49 16.87 -3.01
N GLY A 62 -7.52 17.01 -3.90
CA GLY A 62 -6.25 16.29 -3.87
C GLY A 62 -5.10 17.10 -4.44
N VAL A 63 -3.97 16.46 -4.55
CA VAL A 63 -2.79 16.98 -5.26
C VAL A 63 -2.65 16.26 -6.60
N ASP A 64 -2.27 17.00 -7.64
CA ASP A 64 -1.91 16.42 -8.92
C ASP A 64 -0.39 16.25 -8.99
N LEU A 65 0.05 15.02 -9.27
CA LEU A 65 1.45 14.64 -9.39
C LEU A 65 1.78 14.32 -10.85
N ALA A 66 2.88 14.88 -11.33
CA ALA A 66 3.38 14.58 -12.68
C ALA A 66 3.62 13.08 -12.85
N ALA A 67 3.12 12.54 -13.93
CA ALA A 67 3.33 11.15 -14.33
C ALA A 67 3.30 11.04 -15.85
N ASN A 68 3.94 10.02 -16.39
CA ASN A 68 3.78 9.62 -17.79
C ASN A 68 2.64 8.61 -17.92
N LEU A 69 2.13 8.45 -19.13
CA LEU A 69 1.10 7.45 -19.40
C LEU A 69 1.64 6.04 -19.03
N ASN A 70 0.86 5.32 -18.23
CA ASN A 70 1.20 3.99 -17.71
C ASN A 70 2.35 3.96 -16.70
N ASP A 71 2.79 5.07 -16.15
CA ASP A 71 3.63 5.04 -14.96
C ASP A 71 2.90 4.28 -13.83
N ARG A 72 3.65 3.45 -13.10
CA ARG A 72 3.11 2.66 -12.00
C ARG A 72 2.67 3.56 -10.85
N VAL A 73 1.49 3.27 -10.31
CA VAL A 73 0.92 3.92 -9.14
C VAL A 73 0.99 2.97 -7.96
N TYR A 74 1.63 3.42 -6.88
CA TYR A 74 1.98 2.60 -5.73
C TYR A 74 1.14 2.91 -4.50
N CYS A 75 0.89 1.89 -3.70
CA CYS A 75 0.34 2.02 -2.36
C CYS A 75 1.41 2.54 -1.39
N LEU A 76 1.12 3.63 -0.67
CA LEU A 76 2.11 4.23 0.24
C LEU A 76 2.11 3.62 1.64
N LEU A 77 1.04 2.97 2.05
CA LEU A 77 0.86 2.31 3.34
C LEU A 77 0.09 1.00 3.14
N ASP A 78 0.23 0.06 4.07
CA ASP A 78 -0.58 -1.16 4.07
C ASP A 78 -2.07 -0.83 4.23
N GLY A 79 -2.94 -1.57 3.53
CA GLY A 79 -4.37 -1.28 3.58
C GLY A 79 -5.25 -2.29 2.85
N ILE A 80 -6.55 -1.99 2.80
CA ILE A 80 -7.57 -2.77 2.12
C ILE A 80 -8.15 -1.92 1.00
N VAL A 81 -8.17 -2.45 -0.22
CA VAL A 81 -8.84 -1.82 -1.36
C VAL A 81 -10.35 -1.80 -1.10
N THR A 82 -10.93 -0.61 -1.07
CA THR A 82 -12.36 -0.46 -0.80
C THR A 82 -13.18 -0.29 -2.06
N LYS A 83 -12.62 0.39 -3.07
CA LYS A 83 -13.30 0.61 -4.35
C LYS A 83 -12.29 0.67 -5.50
N VAL A 84 -12.69 0.20 -6.67
CA VAL A 84 -11.98 0.35 -7.94
C VAL A 84 -12.96 0.64 -9.08
N GLY A 85 -12.48 1.27 -10.13
CA GLY A 85 -13.23 1.53 -11.36
C GLY A 85 -13.62 2.98 -11.55
N TRP A 86 -14.62 3.25 -12.40
CA TRP A 86 -15.02 4.61 -12.78
C TRP A 86 -15.66 5.38 -11.60
N ARG A 87 -15.17 6.59 -11.35
CA ARG A 87 -15.60 7.45 -10.25
C ARG A 87 -15.82 8.91 -10.68
N GLY A 88 -16.80 9.13 -11.54
CA GLY A 88 -17.19 10.47 -11.98
C GLY A 88 -16.02 11.29 -12.54
N ALA A 89 -15.78 12.49 -11.99
CA ALA A 89 -14.71 13.38 -12.43
C ALA A 89 -13.31 12.79 -12.29
N LEU A 90 -13.09 11.87 -11.35
CA LEU A 90 -11.81 11.19 -11.13
C LEU A 90 -11.50 10.12 -12.19
N GLY A 91 -12.47 9.82 -13.08
CA GLY A 91 -12.30 8.73 -14.05
C GLY A 91 -12.11 7.39 -13.37
N VAL A 92 -11.20 6.58 -13.88
CA VAL A 92 -10.79 5.33 -13.26
C VAL A 92 -9.99 5.63 -12.00
N ALA A 93 -10.42 5.06 -10.88
CA ALA A 93 -9.79 5.31 -9.60
C ALA A 93 -9.68 4.05 -8.75
N VAL A 94 -8.72 4.05 -7.84
CA VAL A 94 -8.53 3.06 -6.77
C VAL A 94 -8.60 3.78 -5.42
N GLU A 95 -9.43 3.26 -4.52
CA GLU A 95 -9.57 3.73 -3.15
C GLU A 95 -9.06 2.66 -2.19
N VAL A 96 -8.16 3.04 -1.28
CA VAL A 96 -7.57 2.15 -0.27
C VAL A 96 -7.83 2.72 1.12
N TYR A 97 -8.37 1.90 2.02
CA TYR A 97 -8.44 2.19 3.44
C TYR A 97 -7.18 1.70 4.15
N HIS A 98 -6.57 2.56 4.93
CA HIS A 98 -5.38 2.28 5.74
C HIS A 98 -5.77 2.31 7.22
N PRO A 99 -5.77 1.15 7.92
CA PRO A 99 -6.12 1.10 9.36
C PRO A 99 -5.18 1.95 10.21
N TYR A 100 -3.97 2.15 9.76
CA TYR A 100 -3.02 3.08 10.35
C TYR A 100 -2.45 4.00 9.25
N PRO A 101 -2.58 5.30 9.40
CA PRO A 101 -3.11 6.12 10.51
C PRO A 101 -4.64 6.40 10.47
N ASN A 102 -5.47 5.48 10.04
CA ASN A 102 -6.93 5.55 9.92
C ASN A 102 -7.40 6.57 8.86
N ILE A 103 -6.93 6.35 7.64
CA ILE A 103 -7.22 7.21 6.48
C ILE A 103 -7.65 6.40 5.27
N ARG A 104 -8.23 7.11 4.29
CA ARG A 104 -8.39 6.61 2.92
C ARG A 104 -7.52 7.40 1.96
N THR A 105 -6.93 6.70 1.01
CA THR A 105 -6.27 7.32 -0.14
C THR A 105 -7.04 6.97 -1.42
N ILE A 106 -7.07 7.91 -2.36
CA ILE A 106 -7.72 7.75 -3.65
C ILE A 106 -6.74 8.16 -4.74
N CYS A 107 -6.46 7.23 -5.64
CA CYS A 107 -5.67 7.45 -6.84
C CYS A 107 -6.63 7.59 -8.03
N GLY A 108 -6.70 8.77 -8.63
CA GLY A 108 -7.61 9.09 -9.75
C GLY A 108 -6.89 9.26 -11.08
N HIS A 109 -7.66 9.41 -12.15
CA HIS A 109 -7.26 9.56 -13.55
C HIS A 109 -6.45 8.39 -14.11
N LEU A 110 -6.59 7.19 -13.50
CA LEU A 110 -5.84 6.02 -13.91
C LEU A 110 -6.23 5.57 -15.31
N ASN A 111 -5.27 5.00 -16.04
CA ASN A 111 -5.53 4.28 -17.30
C ASN A 111 -6.05 2.87 -17.03
N ALA A 112 -5.48 2.19 -16.02
CA ALA A 112 -5.89 0.85 -15.60
C ALA A 112 -5.62 0.66 -14.10
N TYR A 113 -6.24 -0.36 -13.49
CA TYR A 113 -5.99 -0.78 -12.11
C TYR A 113 -5.58 -2.27 -12.05
N SER A 114 -4.82 -2.64 -11.01
CA SER A 114 -4.21 -3.98 -10.85
C SER A 114 -4.65 -4.67 -9.57
N VAL A 115 -5.66 -4.15 -8.90
CA VAL A 115 -6.14 -4.65 -7.59
C VAL A 115 -7.66 -4.79 -7.61
N LEU A 116 -8.21 -5.58 -6.69
CA LEU A 116 -9.64 -5.85 -6.57
C LEU A 116 -10.20 -5.34 -5.24
N PRO A 117 -11.49 -4.98 -5.16
CA PRO A 117 -12.14 -4.64 -3.90
C PRO A 117 -12.01 -5.77 -2.88
N GLY A 118 -11.72 -5.42 -1.62
CA GLY A 118 -11.48 -6.37 -0.54
C GLY A 118 -10.06 -6.92 -0.48
N GLN A 119 -9.23 -6.67 -1.48
CA GLN A 119 -7.84 -7.11 -1.50
C GLN A 119 -7.03 -6.33 -0.45
N TRP A 120 -6.26 -7.07 0.37
CA TRP A 120 -5.21 -6.47 1.18
C TRP A 120 -4.01 -6.11 0.30
N VAL A 121 -3.55 -4.89 0.39
CA VAL A 121 -2.39 -4.37 -0.34
C VAL A 121 -1.31 -3.92 0.62
N LYS A 122 -0.08 -4.18 0.25
CA LYS A 122 1.09 -3.76 1.01
C LYS A 122 1.63 -2.45 0.48
N ARG A 123 2.33 -1.72 1.33
CA ARG A 123 3.14 -0.58 0.91
C ARG A 123 4.08 -0.98 -0.24
N GLY A 124 4.18 -0.13 -1.26
CA GLY A 124 4.97 -0.40 -2.47
C GLY A 124 4.30 -1.30 -3.50
N GLN A 125 3.14 -1.87 -3.19
CA GLN A 125 2.38 -2.65 -4.17
C GLN A 125 1.80 -1.73 -5.25
N VAL A 126 1.83 -2.18 -6.51
CA VAL A 126 1.22 -1.47 -7.63
C VAL A 126 -0.31 -1.54 -7.50
N LEU A 127 -0.97 -0.39 -7.49
CA LEU A 127 -2.42 -0.26 -7.49
C LEU A 127 -3.00 -0.16 -8.91
N GLY A 128 -2.22 0.42 -9.82
CA GLY A 128 -2.63 0.66 -11.19
C GLY A 128 -1.61 1.49 -11.96
N PHE A 129 -2.06 2.11 -13.04
CA PHE A 129 -1.22 2.84 -13.98
C PHE A 129 -1.78 4.23 -14.22
N ALA A 130 -0.91 5.24 -14.22
CA ALA A 130 -1.28 6.63 -14.45
C ALA A 130 -1.87 6.83 -15.85
N GLY A 131 -2.84 7.74 -15.95
CA GLY A 131 -3.55 8.03 -17.18
C GLY A 131 -4.11 9.44 -17.21
N THR A 132 -5.20 9.60 -17.98
CA THR A 132 -5.91 10.87 -18.16
C THR A 132 -7.42 10.67 -18.25
N THR A 133 -7.94 9.63 -17.57
CA THR A 133 -9.38 9.33 -17.58
C THR A 133 -10.19 10.32 -16.75
N GLY A 134 -11.49 10.46 -17.04
CA GLY A 134 -12.35 11.40 -16.33
C GLY A 134 -12.12 12.87 -16.75
N ARG A 135 -12.24 13.79 -15.79
CA ARG A 135 -12.07 15.24 -16.01
C ARG A 135 -10.60 15.64 -15.81
N SER A 136 -9.79 15.47 -16.84
CA SER A 136 -8.35 15.72 -16.82
C SER A 136 -7.92 16.49 -18.07
N THR A 137 -6.87 17.32 -17.95
CA THR A 137 -6.26 18.07 -19.08
C THR A 137 -5.03 17.41 -19.67
N GLY A 138 -4.53 16.33 -19.05
CA GLY A 138 -3.33 15.62 -19.48
C GLY A 138 -2.98 14.50 -18.52
N VAL A 139 -1.96 13.73 -18.83
CA VAL A 139 -1.54 12.61 -17.98
C VAL A 139 -0.99 13.10 -16.67
N HIS A 140 -1.58 12.66 -15.56
CA HIS A 140 -1.11 12.90 -14.19
C HIS A 140 -1.78 11.94 -13.23
N LEU A 141 -1.27 11.83 -12.00
CA LEU A 141 -1.96 11.17 -10.91
C LEU A 141 -2.66 12.21 -10.03
N HIS A 142 -3.97 12.11 -9.89
CA HIS A 142 -4.71 12.82 -8.83
C HIS A 142 -4.68 11.99 -7.56
N TYR A 143 -4.18 12.58 -6.45
CA TYR A 143 -4.04 11.88 -5.17
C TYR A 143 -4.78 12.61 -4.05
N THR A 144 -5.80 11.96 -3.51
CA THR A 144 -6.65 12.48 -2.44
C THR A 144 -6.47 11.66 -1.16
N ILE A 145 -6.52 12.33 -0.01
CA ILE A 145 -6.47 11.69 1.31
C ILE A 145 -7.64 12.18 2.15
N ILE A 146 -8.30 11.26 2.82
CA ILE A 146 -9.49 11.51 3.64
C ILE A 146 -9.28 10.82 4.98
N LYS A 147 -9.56 11.50 6.09
CA LYS A 147 -9.69 10.87 7.42
C LYS A 147 -10.89 9.93 7.42
N GLU A 148 -10.72 8.73 7.98
CA GLU A 148 -11.80 7.74 7.95
C GLU A 148 -12.96 8.10 8.88
N ASP A 149 -12.67 8.66 10.02
CA ASP A 149 -13.66 9.03 11.06
C ASP A 149 -14.47 10.29 10.69
N THR A 150 -13.81 11.38 10.36
CA THR A 150 -14.47 12.68 10.11
C THR A 150 -14.86 12.89 8.64
N LYS A 151 -14.34 12.07 7.72
CA LYS A 151 -14.47 12.23 6.25
C LYS A 151 -13.91 13.55 5.72
N GLU A 152 -13.09 14.24 6.52
CA GLU A 152 -12.39 15.46 6.12
C GLU A 152 -11.20 15.16 5.19
N TYR A 153 -10.98 16.05 4.23
CA TYR A 153 -9.78 16.00 3.39
C TYR A 153 -8.53 16.36 4.21
N ILE A 154 -7.49 15.56 4.06
CA ILE A 154 -6.15 15.89 4.57
C ILE A 154 -5.39 16.56 3.44
N GLU A 155 -4.64 17.61 3.75
CA GLU A 155 -3.74 18.24 2.80
C GLU A 155 -2.66 17.24 2.38
N PRO A 156 -2.60 16.82 1.07
CA PRO A 156 -1.80 15.68 0.68
C PRO A 156 -0.30 15.89 0.83
N MET A 157 0.20 17.12 0.67
CA MET A 157 1.65 17.38 0.80
C MET A 157 2.14 17.18 2.22
N SER A 158 1.37 17.63 3.21
CA SER A 158 1.68 17.39 4.63
C SER A 158 1.73 15.90 4.94
N PHE A 159 0.82 15.11 4.35
CA PHE A 159 0.83 13.66 4.50
C PHE A 159 2.05 13.04 3.81
N LEU A 160 2.34 13.39 2.56
CA LEU A 160 3.48 12.81 1.81
C LEU A 160 4.80 13.04 2.53
N VAL A 161 5.00 14.22 3.12
CA VAL A 161 6.16 14.54 3.96
C VAL A 161 6.17 13.69 5.24
N ALA A 162 5.00 13.33 5.78
CA ALA A 162 4.88 12.53 7.00
C ALA A 162 4.97 11.00 6.76
N VAL A 163 4.87 10.51 5.53
CA VAL A 163 4.91 9.06 5.22
C VAL A 163 6.13 8.35 5.83
N PRO A 164 7.37 8.88 5.76
CA PRO A 164 8.52 8.24 6.39
C PRO A 164 8.34 8.02 7.89
N LYS A 165 7.70 8.97 8.60
CA LYS A 165 7.39 8.85 10.03
C LYS A 165 6.40 7.72 10.31
N TYR A 166 5.33 7.60 9.50
CA TYR A 166 4.34 6.52 9.63
C TYR A 166 4.99 5.15 9.39
N VAL A 167 5.78 5.04 8.33
CA VAL A 167 6.52 3.81 8.01
C VAL A 167 7.49 3.44 9.14
N GLY A 168 8.23 4.39 9.69
CA GLY A 168 9.14 4.18 10.81
C GLY A 168 8.41 3.69 12.06
N ALA A 169 7.26 4.27 12.39
CA ALA A 169 6.44 3.84 13.53
C ALA A 169 5.92 2.40 13.36
N LEU A 170 5.44 2.04 12.17
CA LEU A 170 4.98 0.68 11.86
C LEU A 170 6.11 -0.34 11.95
N ARG A 171 7.30 -0.04 11.43
CA ARG A 171 8.48 -0.90 11.53
C ARG A 171 8.87 -1.16 12.99
N THR A 172 8.89 -0.10 13.82
CA THR A 172 9.20 -0.22 15.24
C THR A 172 8.17 -1.06 15.97
N ALA A 173 6.88 -0.86 15.71
CA ALA A 173 5.81 -1.66 16.32
C ALA A 173 5.91 -3.13 15.93
N ARG A 174 6.16 -3.43 14.64
CA ARG A 174 6.35 -4.79 14.13
C ARG A 174 7.57 -5.48 14.76
N ALA A 175 8.71 -4.77 14.85
CA ALA A 175 9.92 -5.31 15.48
C ALA A 175 9.68 -5.68 16.95
N ARG A 176 8.97 -4.83 17.72
CA ARG A 176 8.59 -5.11 19.11
C ARG A 176 7.67 -6.33 19.23
N SER A 177 6.68 -6.47 18.34
CA SER A 177 5.79 -7.63 18.31
C SER A 177 6.56 -8.92 18.04
N MET A 178 7.42 -8.96 17.03
CA MET A 178 8.25 -10.12 16.71
C MET A 178 9.20 -10.50 17.86
N GLN A 179 9.79 -9.50 18.53
CA GLN A 179 10.64 -9.75 19.70
C GLN A 179 9.86 -10.35 20.86
N SER A 180 8.63 -9.88 21.12
CA SER A 180 7.79 -10.43 22.19
C SER A 180 7.34 -11.87 21.89
N GLU A 181 7.01 -12.19 20.63
CA GLU A 181 6.68 -13.55 20.20
C GLU A 181 7.88 -14.51 20.34
N ASN A 182 9.08 -14.05 19.95
CA ASN A 182 10.30 -14.84 20.11
C ASN A 182 10.60 -15.13 21.58
N ILE A 183 10.48 -14.13 22.47
CA ILE A 183 10.65 -14.31 23.91
C ILE A 183 9.62 -15.32 24.46
N LYS A 184 8.36 -15.25 24.02
CA LYS A 184 7.32 -16.20 24.42
C LYS A 184 7.67 -17.62 24.00
N LYS A 185 8.05 -17.83 22.74
CA LYS A 185 8.45 -19.15 22.21
C LYS A 185 9.66 -19.73 22.96
N HIS A 186 10.66 -18.90 23.28
CA HIS A 186 11.81 -19.38 24.06
C HIS A 186 11.44 -19.78 25.49
N LYS A 187 10.52 -19.06 26.14
CA LYS A 187 10.03 -19.43 27.46
C LYS A 187 9.22 -20.73 27.44
N GLU A 188 8.36 -20.90 26.45
CA GLU A 188 7.56 -22.12 26.25
C GLU A 188 8.49 -23.32 26.03
N LYS A 189 9.49 -23.20 25.15
CA LYS A 189 10.47 -24.25 24.90
C LYS A 189 11.29 -24.59 26.16
N ALA A 190 11.77 -23.60 26.90
CA ALA A 190 12.51 -23.82 28.13
C ALA A 190 11.67 -24.45 29.25
N ALA A 191 10.34 -24.29 29.23
CA ALA A 191 9.42 -24.96 30.14
C ALA A 191 9.22 -26.45 29.72
N GLU A 192 9.09 -26.70 28.42
CA GLU A 192 9.02 -28.09 27.88
C GLU A 192 10.30 -28.87 28.16
N ASP A 193 11.48 -28.27 27.92
CA ASP A 193 12.78 -28.92 28.18
C ASP A 193 12.94 -29.30 29.67
N LYS A 194 12.44 -28.49 30.61
CA LYS A 194 12.48 -28.80 32.04
C LYS A 194 11.57 -29.96 32.45
N LEU A 195 10.39 -30.09 31.81
CA LEU A 195 9.46 -31.19 32.09
C LEU A 195 10.03 -32.54 31.61
N VAL A 196 10.82 -32.55 30.55
CA VAL A 196 11.46 -33.76 30.02
C VAL A 196 12.58 -34.23 30.94
N ASP A 197 13.32 -33.32 31.58
CA ASP A 197 14.42 -33.68 32.51
C ASP A 197 13.91 -34.19 33.87
N GLU A 198 12.70 -33.85 34.31
CA GLU A 198 12.10 -34.34 35.54
C GLU A 198 11.54 -35.79 35.41
N ASP A 199 11.26 -36.26 34.20
CA ASP A 199 10.72 -37.61 33.94
C ASP A 199 11.79 -38.69 33.71
N LEU A 200 13.08 -38.37 33.85
CA LEU A 200 14.14 -39.38 33.76
C LEU A 200 14.22 -40.20 35.04
N PRO A 201 14.03 -41.54 35.02
CA PRO A 201 14.15 -42.38 36.20
C PRO A 201 15.58 -42.39 36.70
N ALA A 202 15.79 -42.13 37.99
CA ALA A 202 17.09 -42.28 38.66
C ALA A 202 17.61 -43.70 38.48
N GLU A 203 18.65 -43.88 37.67
CA GLU A 203 19.39 -45.17 37.60
C GLU A 203 20.05 -45.45 38.96
N ASN A 204 19.38 -46.27 39.77
CA ASN A 204 19.98 -46.84 40.97
C ASN A 204 21.00 -47.90 40.53
N GLY A 205 22.23 -47.46 40.29
CA GLY A 205 23.38 -48.33 40.09
C GLY A 205 23.84 -48.96 41.40
N GLU A 206 23.23 -50.09 41.82
CA GLU A 206 23.88 -51.00 42.79
C GLU A 206 24.96 -51.79 42.04
N VAL A 207 26.20 -51.35 42.17
CA VAL A 207 27.38 -52.18 41.86
C VAL A 207 27.64 -53.15 43.03
N LYS A 208 27.22 -54.38 42.92
CA LYS A 208 27.73 -55.44 43.75
C LYS A 208 29.07 -55.93 43.19
N SER A 209 30.12 -55.68 43.96
CA SER A 209 31.42 -56.29 43.74
C SER A 209 31.50 -57.68 44.40
N PRO A 210 32.34 -58.64 43.89
CA PRO A 210 32.43 -60.03 44.26
C PRO A 210 33.10 -60.24 45.60
#